data_f00f63b010bd4628a257bc387eed9b0e
#
_entry.id   f00f63b010bd4628a257bc387eed9b0e
#
_cell.length_a   1.000
_cell.length_b   1.000
_cell.length_c   1.000
_cell.angle_alpha   90.00
_cell.angle_beta   90.00
_cell.angle_gamma   90.00
#
_symmetry.space_group_name_H-M   'P 1'
#
loop_
_entity.id
_entity.type
_entity.pdbx_description
1 polymer ?
#
loop_
_entity_poly.entity_id
_entity_poly.type
_entity_poly.pdbx_seq_one_letter_code
_entity_poly.pdbx_strand_id
1 'polypeptide(L)'
;MKFKIVYDKPQRIRFRCGAYAFDKEYEGAIYNLVTASPYVNSAQVSSANGGILVNYTKGSRSKIIDLVRAINVKTLKKNEPSAEFGIQKIDSDFHDNLFTLVAKHYLSKMFLPAPIRTAITLYRSAKYIKKALKTLWNGKLTVDVLDGASVVACLCQRKFKTAATVMFMLRISGLLEEYTHARTKAVLTDSLAIKTDRVWLVTDDGDVLIPIEDLRVGDKIRVQTGKVIPVDGVVADGEATVNESSMTGEPLPVLKREGISVYAGTVIEEGSIVVTVRQLASNTKISKIIELIGNSEELKAGVQSRAEALADRIVPFSFIGFFATLIFTKNITRAVSLLMVDYSCAIKLSTPIAVISAVKEAADNDITIKGGKYLEAFANADTIVFDK
;
A
#
# COMPACT_ATOMS: atom_id res chain seq x y z
N MET A 1 -28.42 -9.18 5.69
CA MET A 1 -28.43 -8.19 4.60
C MET A 1 -29.31 -8.67 3.44
N LYS A 2 -30.05 -7.78 2.73
CA LYS A 2 -30.78 -8.15 1.50
C LYS A 2 -29.83 -8.06 0.30
N PHE A 3 -29.86 -9.07 -0.57
CA PHE A 3 -28.99 -9.12 -1.74
C PHE A 3 -29.63 -9.85 -2.92
N LYS A 4 -29.07 -9.62 -4.11
CA LYS A 4 -29.35 -10.37 -5.34
C LYS A 4 -28.05 -11.06 -5.78
N ILE A 5 -28.13 -12.32 -6.16
CA ILE A 5 -27.00 -13.05 -6.75
C ILE A 5 -26.90 -12.61 -8.21
N VAL A 6 -25.77 -12.00 -8.60
CA VAL A 6 -25.51 -11.49 -9.96
C VAL A 6 -24.67 -12.46 -10.77
N TYR A 7 -23.87 -13.27 -10.09
CA TYR A 7 -22.96 -14.22 -10.70
C TYR A 7 -22.80 -15.43 -9.79
N ASP A 8 -22.97 -16.62 -10.34
CA ASP A 8 -22.90 -17.88 -9.60
C ASP A 8 -22.21 -18.92 -10.48
N LYS A 9 -20.98 -19.26 -10.12
CA LYS A 9 -20.20 -20.35 -10.73
C LYS A 9 -19.66 -21.26 -9.63
N PRO A 10 -19.26 -22.49 -9.96
CA PRO A 10 -18.64 -23.37 -8.98
C PRO A 10 -17.49 -22.64 -8.25
N GLN A 11 -17.55 -22.63 -6.90
CA GLN A 11 -16.56 -22.02 -6.01
C GLN A 11 -16.44 -20.48 -6.09
N ARG A 12 -17.32 -19.78 -6.84
CA ARG A 12 -17.29 -18.33 -6.97
C ARG A 12 -18.69 -17.75 -7.10
N ILE A 13 -19.08 -16.89 -6.15
CA ILE A 13 -20.40 -16.27 -6.11
C ILE A 13 -20.27 -14.76 -5.90
N ARG A 14 -21.08 -13.98 -6.61
CA ARG A 14 -21.14 -12.52 -6.44
C ARG A 14 -22.53 -12.11 -5.99
N PHE A 15 -22.58 -11.46 -4.86
CA PHE A 15 -23.76 -10.82 -4.30
C PHE A 15 -23.79 -9.33 -4.65
N ARG A 16 -24.95 -8.77 -4.87
CA ARG A 16 -25.19 -7.35 -4.99
C ARG A 16 -26.26 -6.93 -4.00
N CYS A 17 -25.87 -6.14 -3.00
CA CYS A 17 -26.73 -5.68 -1.92
C CYS A 17 -27.46 -4.36 -2.24
N GLY A 18 -27.08 -3.71 -3.36
CA GLY A 18 -27.60 -2.42 -3.79
C GLY A 18 -26.60 -1.28 -3.55
N ALA A 19 -26.70 -0.22 -4.37
CA ALA A 19 -25.95 1.00 -4.12
C ALA A 19 -26.36 1.56 -2.75
N TYR A 20 -25.38 1.94 -1.92
CA TYR A 20 -25.61 2.45 -0.55
C TYR A 20 -26.11 1.41 0.48
N ALA A 21 -25.98 0.11 0.22
CA ALA A 21 -26.34 -0.93 1.20
C ALA A 21 -25.44 -0.89 2.45
N PHE A 22 -24.21 -0.38 2.29
CA PHE A 22 -23.23 -0.10 3.34
C PHE A 22 -22.24 0.96 2.88
N ASP A 23 -21.75 1.75 3.84
CA ASP A 23 -20.76 2.80 3.57
C ASP A 23 -19.34 2.22 3.47
N LYS A 24 -18.42 3.03 2.93
CA LYS A 24 -17.01 2.67 2.73
C LYS A 24 -16.32 2.25 4.04
N GLU A 25 -16.77 2.76 5.18
CA GLU A 25 -16.26 2.46 6.52
C GLU A 25 -16.55 1.03 7.00
N TYR A 26 -17.58 0.39 6.44
CA TYR A 26 -17.97 -0.98 6.80
C TYR A 26 -17.40 -2.05 5.86
N GLU A 27 -16.71 -1.65 4.77
CA GLU A 27 -16.12 -2.59 3.81
C GLU A 27 -15.17 -3.57 4.49
N GLY A 28 -14.27 -3.06 5.36
CA GLY A 28 -13.31 -3.86 6.10
C GLY A 28 -13.96 -4.82 7.10
N ALA A 29 -14.96 -4.35 7.85
CA ALA A 29 -15.68 -5.17 8.81
C ALA A 29 -16.45 -6.31 8.12
N ILE A 30 -17.09 -6.02 6.98
CA ILE A 30 -17.77 -7.05 6.17
C ILE A 30 -16.76 -8.04 5.59
N TYR A 31 -15.63 -7.55 5.09
CA TYR A 31 -14.55 -8.39 4.58
C TYR A 31 -14.03 -9.36 5.64
N ASN A 32 -13.66 -8.83 6.81
CA ASN A 32 -13.17 -9.63 7.93
C ASN A 32 -14.19 -10.69 8.38
N LEU A 33 -15.48 -10.32 8.45
CA LEU A 33 -16.54 -11.25 8.84
C LEU A 33 -16.73 -12.37 7.81
N VAL A 34 -16.61 -12.05 6.51
CA VAL A 34 -16.75 -13.04 5.45
C VAL A 34 -15.54 -13.96 5.40
N THR A 35 -14.32 -13.41 5.52
CA THR A 35 -13.07 -14.18 5.44
C THR A 35 -12.79 -14.98 6.72
N ALA A 36 -13.35 -14.61 7.85
CA ALA A 36 -13.27 -15.40 9.09
C ALA A 36 -13.94 -16.78 8.97
N SER A 37 -14.78 -17.00 7.95
CA SER A 37 -15.42 -18.29 7.72
C SER A 37 -14.43 -19.29 7.11
N PRO A 38 -14.27 -20.52 7.67
CA PRO A 38 -13.36 -21.55 7.16
C PRO A 38 -13.72 -22.06 5.75
N TYR A 39 -14.88 -21.66 5.22
CA TYR A 39 -15.37 -22.05 3.90
C TYR A 39 -15.02 -21.02 2.82
N VAL A 40 -14.42 -19.88 3.19
CA VAL A 40 -14.07 -18.78 2.28
C VAL A 40 -12.57 -18.82 1.99
N ASN A 41 -12.21 -18.94 0.72
CA ASN A 41 -10.82 -18.88 0.27
C ASN A 41 -10.37 -17.42 0.05
N SER A 42 -11.26 -16.58 -0.47
CA SER A 42 -11.03 -15.14 -0.63
C SER A 42 -12.36 -14.39 -0.81
N ALA A 43 -12.38 -13.14 -0.44
CA ALA A 43 -13.53 -12.28 -0.63
C ALA A 43 -13.11 -10.91 -1.22
N GLN A 44 -14.04 -10.23 -1.88
CA GLN A 44 -13.88 -8.83 -2.28
C GLN A 44 -15.17 -8.10 -1.93
N VAL A 45 -15.04 -6.97 -1.24
CA VAL A 45 -16.16 -6.16 -0.79
C VAL A 45 -16.01 -4.76 -1.36
N SER A 46 -17.07 -4.21 -1.96
CA SER A 46 -17.07 -2.86 -2.52
C SER A 46 -18.39 -2.16 -2.23
N SER A 47 -18.33 -1.02 -1.54
CA SER A 47 -19.48 -0.17 -1.24
C SER A 47 -19.98 0.58 -2.47
N ALA A 48 -19.13 0.88 -3.45
CA ALA A 48 -19.47 1.64 -4.64
C ALA A 48 -20.66 1.05 -5.42
N ASN A 49 -20.78 -0.28 -5.41
CA ASN A 49 -21.89 -0.99 -6.06
C ASN A 49 -22.62 -1.97 -5.12
N GLY A 50 -22.31 -1.95 -3.82
CA GLY A 50 -22.83 -2.88 -2.84
C GLY A 50 -22.51 -4.35 -3.16
N GLY A 51 -21.35 -4.60 -3.79
CA GLY A 51 -20.94 -5.91 -4.28
C GLY A 51 -20.11 -6.67 -3.26
N ILE A 52 -20.43 -7.96 -3.05
CA ILE A 52 -19.62 -8.91 -2.29
C ILE A 52 -19.34 -10.09 -3.21
N LEU A 53 -18.08 -10.31 -3.56
CA LEU A 53 -17.61 -11.46 -4.32
C LEU A 53 -16.90 -12.41 -3.38
N VAL A 54 -17.28 -13.69 -3.39
CA VAL A 54 -16.72 -14.70 -2.51
C VAL A 54 -16.25 -15.89 -3.35
N ASN A 55 -14.98 -16.26 -3.18
CA ASN A 55 -14.45 -17.54 -3.64
C ASN A 55 -14.47 -18.49 -2.44
N TYR A 56 -15.09 -19.67 -2.60
CA TYR A 56 -15.38 -20.59 -1.51
C TYR A 56 -15.02 -22.04 -1.83
N THR A 57 -14.88 -22.84 -0.81
CA THR A 57 -14.56 -24.28 -0.93
C THR A 57 -15.74 -25.05 -1.53
N LYS A 58 -15.43 -26.02 -2.41
CA LYS A 58 -16.44 -26.86 -3.08
C LYS A 58 -17.45 -27.46 -2.07
N GLY A 59 -18.74 -27.30 -2.36
CA GLY A 59 -19.84 -27.82 -1.52
C GLY A 59 -20.35 -26.84 -0.45
N SER A 60 -19.72 -25.66 -0.24
CA SER A 60 -20.10 -24.72 0.84
C SER A 60 -21.02 -23.58 0.40
N ARG A 61 -21.61 -23.66 -0.81
CA ARG A 61 -22.43 -22.58 -1.40
C ARG A 61 -23.56 -22.10 -0.49
N SER A 62 -24.34 -23.00 0.10
CA SER A 62 -25.46 -22.66 1.00
C SER A 62 -24.96 -21.90 2.23
N LYS A 63 -23.86 -22.35 2.82
CA LYS A 63 -23.27 -21.72 4.01
C LYS A 63 -22.82 -20.29 3.73
N ILE A 64 -22.28 -20.03 2.52
CA ILE A 64 -21.87 -18.67 2.11
C ILE A 64 -23.10 -17.77 1.92
N ILE A 65 -24.18 -18.27 1.34
CA ILE A 65 -25.44 -17.52 1.18
C ILE A 65 -25.99 -17.14 2.55
N ASP A 66 -26.00 -18.07 3.49
CA ASP A 66 -26.53 -17.85 4.83
C ASP A 66 -25.62 -16.89 5.63
N LEU A 67 -24.29 -17.00 5.47
CA LEU A 67 -23.32 -16.07 6.04
C LEU A 67 -23.61 -14.63 5.59
N VAL A 68 -23.72 -14.38 4.29
CA VAL A 68 -23.98 -13.05 3.76
C VAL A 68 -25.37 -12.52 4.17
N ARG A 69 -26.37 -13.41 4.27
CA ARG A 69 -27.71 -13.07 4.76
C ARG A 69 -27.70 -12.63 6.22
N ALA A 70 -26.90 -13.28 7.05
CA ALA A 70 -26.77 -12.99 8.47
C ALA A 70 -26.08 -11.65 8.77
N ILE A 71 -25.33 -11.08 7.81
CA ILE A 71 -24.65 -9.80 8.00
C ILE A 71 -25.68 -8.69 8.33
N ASN A 72 -25.52 -8.07 9.50
CA ASN A 72 -26.28 -6.89 9.91
C ASN A 72 -25.30 -5.70 10.02
N VAL A 73 -25.35 -4.80 9.04
CA VAL A 73 -24.43 -3.63 8.98
C VAL A 73 -24.56 -2.73 10.21
N LYS A 74 -25.75 -2.65 10.81
CA LYS A 74 -25.99 -1.78 11.99
C LYS A 74 -25.32 -2.27 13.28
N THR A 75 -24.99 -3.57 13.34
CA THR A 75 -24.32 -4.17 14.51
C THR A 75 -22.82 -4.31 14.32
N LEU A 76 -22.31 -4.04 13.11
CA LEU A 76 -20.88 -4.06 12.82
C LEU A 76 -20.21 -2.84 13.46
N LYS A 77 -19.20 -3.08 14.28
CA LYS A 77 -18.29 -2.02 14.73
C LYS A 77 -17.47 -1.52 13.53
N LYS A 78 -17.17 -0.24 13.51
CA LYS A 78 -16.22 0.35 12.54
C LYS A 78 -14.80 -0.11 12.94
N ASN A 79 -14.37 -1.24 12.45
CA ASN A 79 -13.04 -1.77 12.72
C ASN A 79 -12.05 -1.29 11.68
N GLU A 80 -10.80 -1.08 12.10
CA GLU A 80 -9.70 -0.89 11.14
C GLU A 80 -9.61 -2.12 10.23
N PRO A 81 -9.51 -1.90 8.91
CA PRO A 81 -9.46 -3.01 7.96
C PRO A 81 -8.21 -3.84 8.18
N SER A 82 -8.32 -5.17 8.07
CA SER A 82 -7.16 -6.05 8.04
C SER A 82 -6.18 -5.63 6.95
N ALA A 83 -4.89 -5.91 7.12
CA ALA A 83 -3.85 -5.53 6.16
C ALA A 83 -4.12 -6.13 4.77
N GLU A 84 -4.62 -7.36 4.70
CA GLU A 84 -5.04 -8.00 3.44
C GLU A 84 -6.15 -7.22 2.73
N PHE A 85 -7.14 -6.72 3.50
CA PHE A 85 -8.18 -5.86 2.93
C PHE A 85 -7.59 -4.54 2.44
N GLY A 86 -6.61 -3.97 3.15
CA GLY A 86 -5.89 -2.77 2.73
C GLY A 86 -5.22 -2.93 1.37
N ILE A 87 -4.51 -4.04 1.15
CA ILE A 87 -3.85 -4.36 -0.14
C ILE A 87 -4.90 -4.55 -1.24
N GLN A 88 -5.95 -5.33 -0.97
CA GLN A 88 -7.02 -5.57 -1.94
C GLN A 88 -7.75 -4.29 -2.35
N LYS A 89 -7.92 -3.36 -1.40
CA LYS A 89 -8.52 -2.06 -1.64
C LYS A 89 -7.64 -1.19 -2.52
N ILE A 90 -6.33 -1.16 -2.28
CA ILE A 90 -5.36 -0.46 -3.12
C ILE A 90 -5.43 -0.98 -4.55
N ASP A 91 -5.49 -2.31 -4.74
CA ASP A 91 -5.60 -2.94 -6.05
C ASP A 91 -6.93 -2.57 -6.75
N SER A 92 -8.06 -2.61 -6.02
CA SER A 92 -9.37 -2.25 -6.60
C SER A 92 -9.47 -0.76 -6.93
N ASP A 93 -9.03 0.12 -6.05
CA ASP A 93 -9.02 1.57 -6.26
C ASP A 93 -8.12 1.95 -7.47
N PHE A 94 -7.00 1.26 -7.64
CA PHE A 94 -6.15 1.43 -8.82
C PHE A 94 -6.86 1.03 -10.13
N HIS A 95 -7.49 -0.15 -10.16
CA HIS A 95 -8.22 -0.60 -11.36
C HIS A 95 -9.39 0.33 -11.71
N ASP A 96 -10.14 0.78 -10.71
CA ASP A 96 -11.26 1.71 -10.90
C ASP A 96 -10.79 3.09 -11.39
N ASN A 97 -9.69 3.60 -10.84
CA ASN A 97 -9.09 4.86 -11.27
C ASN A 97 -8.51 4.75 -12.67
N LEU A 98 -7.81 3.65 -12.99
CA LEU A 98 -7.26 3.39 -14.32
C LEU A 98 -8.39 3.27 -15.36
N PHE A 99 -9.42 2.47 -15.07
CA PHE A 99 -10.57 2.32 -15.94
C PHE A 99 -11.28 3.66 -16.17
N THR A 100 -11.50 4.43 -15.11
CA THR A 100 -12.12 5.74 -15.17
C THR A 100 -11.29 6.73 -16.00
N LEU A 101 -9.96 6.71 -15.84
CA LEU A 101 -9.03 7.56 -16.59
C LEU A 101 -9.08 7.22 -18.09
N VAL A 102 -9.00 5.94 -18.42
CA VAL A 102 -9.04 5.43 -19.79
C VAL A 102 -10.42 5.74 -20.41
N ALA A 103 -11.49 5.38 -19.71
CA ALA A 103 -12.86 5.63 -20.19
C ALA A 103 -13.09 7.13 -20.44
N LYS A 104 -12.71 8.02 -19.50
CA LYS A 104 -12.82 9.48 -19.68
C LYS A 104 -12.02 9.97 -20.87
N HIS A 105 -10.83 9.44 -21.12
CA HIS A 105 -10.01 9.83 -22.27
C HIS A 105 -10.71 9.46 -23.59
N TYR A 106 -11.14 8.22 -23.75
CA TYR A 106 -11.78 7.75 -24.99
C TYR A 106 -13.18 8.31 -25.19
N LEU A 107 -14.00 8.39 -24.13
CA LEU A 107 -15.34 9.00 -24.19
C LEU A 107 -15.25 10.49 -24.53
N SER A 108 -14.31 11.22 -23.95
CA SER A 108 -14.10 12.63 -24.29
C SER A 108 -13.69 12.80 -25.76
N LYS A 109 -12.93 11.86 -26.33
CA LYS A 109 -12.52 11.88 -27.72
C LYS A 109 -13.69 11.58 -28.67
N MET A 110 -14.64 10.75 -28.24
CA MET A 110 -15.77 10.27 -29.04
C MET A 110 -16.98 11.23 -28.98
N PHE A 111 -17.31 11.74 -27.78
CA PHE A 111 -18.56 12.49 -27.56
C PHE A 111 -18.37 14.00 -27.44
N LEU A 112 -17.17 14.51 -27.11
CA LEU A 112 -17.02 15.96 -26.94
C LEU A 112 -16.64 16.66 -28.24
N PRO A 113 -17.31 17.79 -28.58
CA PRO A 113 -16.94 18.67 -29.70
C PRO A 113 -15.49 19.19 -29.54
N ALA A 114 -14.84 19.42 -30.66
CA ALA A 114 -13.45 19.87 -30.73
C ALA A 114 -13.14 21.11 -29.86
N PRO A 115 -13.94 22.18 -29.82
CA PRO A 115 -13.65 23.37 -29.03
C PRO A 115 -13.66 23.08 -27.51
N ILE A 116 -14.61 22.30 -27.03
CA ILE A 116 -14.70 21.91 -25.60
C ILE A 116 -13.50 21.07 -25.21
N ARG A 117 -13.10 20.12 -26.06
CA ARG A 117 -11.93 19.27 -25.83
C ARG A 117 -10.65 20.10 -25.78
N THR A 118 -10.52 21.12 -26.63
CA THR A 118 -9.37 22.03 -26.62
C THR A 118 -9.33 22.84 -25.31
N ALA A 119 -10.46 23.37 -24.85
CA ALA A 119 -10.55 24.11 -23.59
C ALA A 119 -10.15 23.23 -22.39
N ILE A 120 -10.62 21.98 -22.34
CA ILE A 120 -10.24 21.01 -21.29
C ILE A 120 -8.73 20.70 -21.35
N THR A 121 -8.17 20.58 -22.56
CA THR A 121 -6.73 20.32 -22.73
C THR A 121 -5.91 21.50 -22.22
N LEU A 122 -6.28 22.72 -22.54
CA LEU A 122 -5.65 23.95 -22.03
C LEU A 122 -5.75 24.04 -20.50
N TYR A 123 -6.92 23.80 -19.94
CA TYR A 123 -7.10 23.81 -18.48
C TYR A 123 -6.19 22.79 -17.78
N ARG A 124 -6.14 21.56 -18.30
CA ARG A 124 -5.30 20.48 -17.74
C ARG A 124 -3.82 20.76 -17.89
N SER A 125 -3.39 21.40 -18.96
CA SER A 125 -1.98 21.74 -19.21
C SER A 125 -1.44 22.71 -18.17
N ALA A 126 -2.27 23.56 -17.60
CA ALA A 126 -1.87 24.54 -16.59
C ALA A 126 -1.18 23.88 -15.38
N LYS A 127 -1.60 22.68 -14.99
CA LYS A 127 -0.98 21.92 -13.88
C LYS A 127 0.46 21.54 -14.19
N TYR A 128 0.73 21.03 -15.38
CA TYR A 128 2.08 20.62 -15.84
C TYR A 128 2.99 21.82 -16.02
N ILE A 129 2.49 22.88 -16.64
CA ILE A 129 3.21 24.14 -16.84
C ILE A 129 3.59 24.76 -15.49
N LYS A 130 2.65 24.82 -14.54
CA LYS A 130 2.90 25.36 -13.19
C LYS A 130 3.97 24.54 -12.46
N LYS A 131 3.92 23.20 -12.56
CA LYS A 131 4.92 22.30 -11.95
C LYS A 131 6.30 22.55 -12.56
N ALA A 132 6.41 22.60 -13.88
CA ALA A 132 7.65 22.86 -14.60
C ALA A 132 8.25 24.22 -14.25
N LEU A 133 7.42 25.28 -14.25
CA LEU A 133 7.86 26.62 -13.86
C LEU A 133 8.37 26.70 -12.43
N LYS A 134 7.67 26.07 -11.48
CA LYS A 134 8.10 26.01 -10.08
C LYS A 134 9.46 25.32 -9.94
N THR A 135 9.66 24.22 -10.66
CA THR A 135 10.92 23.46 -10.64
C THR A 135 12.05 24.26 -11.25
N LEU A 136 11.79 24.93 -12.38
CA LEU A 136 12.75 25.81 -13.05
C LEU A 136 13.11 27.01 -12.19
N TRP A 137 12.14 27.61 -11.48
CA TRP A 137 12.36 28.72 -10.55
C TRP A 137 13.29 28.33 -9.40
N ASN A 138 13.22 27.08 -8.96
CA ASN A 138 14.13 26.53 -7.96
C ASN A 138 15.53 26.18 -8.50
N GLY A 139 15.84 26.56 -9.75
CA GLY A 139 17.15 26.29 -10.39
C GLY A 139 17.40 24.84 -10.75
N LYS A 140 16.37 23.98 -10.74
CA LYS A 140 16.50 22.56 -11.04
C LYS A 140 15.96 22.24 -12.44
N LEU A 141 16.77 21.55 -13.24
CA LEU A 141 16.38 21.07 -14.57
C LEU A 141 16.08 19.56 -14.47
N THR A 142 14.84 19.26 -14.12
CA THR A 142 14.37 17.87 -13.93
C THR A 142 13.43 17.43 -15.04
N VAL A 143 13.05 16.18 -15.02
CA VAL A 143 12.05 15.61 -15.94
C VAL A 143 10.73 16.38 -15.93
N ASP A 144 10.31 16.96 -14.79
CA ASP A 144 9.12 17.80 -14.74
C ASP A 144 9.16 19.01 -15.66
N VAL A 145 10.38 19.57 -15.88
CA VAL A 145 10.61 20.67 -16.82
C VAL A 145 10.50 20.16 -18.26
N LEU A 146 11.02 18.96 -18.53
CA LEU A 146 10.92 18.32 -19.84
C LEU A 146 9.45 18.04 -20.22
N ASP A 147 8.68 17.47 -19.28
CA ASP A 147 7.25 17.20 -19.46
C ASP A 147 6.46 18.48 -19.75
N GLY A 148 6.69 19.53 -18.94
CA GLY A 148 6.04 20.82 -19.14
C GLY A 148 6.42 21.47 -20.47
N ALA A 149 7.71 21.41 -20.86
CA ALA A 149 8.19 21.91 -22.14
C ALA A 149 7.57 21.18 -23.34
N SER A 150 7.43 19.84 -23.24
CA SER A 150 6.77 19.02 -24.26
C SER A 150 5.32 19.41 -24.45
N VAL A 151 4.59 19.61 -23.34
CA VAL A 151 3.20 20.06 -23.38
C VAL A 151 3.10 21.45 -23.99
N VAL A 152 3.93 22.42 -23.56
CA VAL A 152 3.95 23.79 -24.12
C VAL A 152 4.26 23.76 -25.61
N ALA A 153 5.27 23.00 -26.03
CA ALA A 153 5.63 22.90 -27.43
C ALA A 153 4.49 22.34 -28.31
N CYS A 154 3.73 21.37 -27.81
CA CYS A 154 2.54 20.86 -28.48
C CYS A 154 1.42 21.92 -28.58
N LEU A 155 1.22 22.71 -27.52
CA LEU A 155 0.22 23.78 -27.49
C LEU A 155 0.57 24.90 -28.47
N CYS A 156 1.84 25.33 -28.51
CA CYS A 156 2.34 26.34 -29.47
C CYS A 156 2.14 25.91 -30.92
N GLN A 157 2.29 24.61 -31.20
CA GLN A 157 2.01 24.04 -32.52
C GLN A 157 0.52 23.84 -32.83
N ARG A 158 -0.40 24.22 -31.91
CA ARG A 158 -1.84 23.93 -31.97
C ARG A 158 -2.17 22.44 -32.11
N LYS A 159 -1.25 21.53 -31.70
CA LYS A 159 -1.45 20.08 -31.70
C LYS A 159 -2.10 19.62 -30.42
N PHE A 160 -3.31 20.10 -30.12
CA PHE A 160 -4.03 19.82 -28.89
C PHE A 160 -4.31 18.33 -28.64
N LYS A 161 -4.48 17.54 -29.73
CA LYS A 161 -4.67 16.09 -29.62
C LYS A 161 -3.41 15.42 -29.06
N THR A 162 -2.24 15.81 -29.55
CA THR A 162 -0.95 15.28 -29.08
C THR A 162 -0.70 15.69 -27.64
N ALA A 163 -0.91 16.97 -27.30
CA ALA A 163 -0.79 17.46 -25.92
C ALA A 163 -1.69 16.66 -24.95
N ALA A 164 -2.95 16.37 -25.36
CA ALA A 164 -3.87 15.58 -24.56
C ALA A 164 -3.39 14.14 -24.37
N THR A 165 -2.80 13.52 -25.41
CA THR A 165 -2.25 12.16 -25.31
C THR A 165 -1.01 12.13 -24.40
N VAL A 166 -0.09 13.08 -24.50
CA VAL A 166 1.07 13.21 -23.62
C VAL A 166 0.61 13.34 -22.16
N MET A 167 -0.29 14.27 -21.86
CA MET A 167 -0.82 14.44 -20.51
C MET A 167 -1.58 13.20 -20.00
N PHE A 168 -2.22 12.44 -20.88
CA PHE A 168 -2.86 11.18 -20.54
C PHE A 168 -1.82 10.12 -20.14
N MET A 169 -0.72 9.99 -20.88
CA MET A 169 0.37 9.08 -20.54
C MET A 169 1.04 9.46 -19.22
N LEU A 170 1.34 10.75 -19.03
CA LEU A 170 1.88 11.26 -17.75
C LEU A 170 0.94 10.99 -16.57
N ARG A 171 -0.36 11.04 -16.79
CA ARG A 171 -1.36 10.73 -15.75
C ARG A 171 -1.38 9.25 -15.41
N ILE A 172 -1.28 8.36 -16.41
CA ILE A 172 -1.15 6.91 -16.18
C ILE A 172 0.13 6.61 -15.39
N SER A 173 1.25 7.21 -15.79
CA SER A 173 2.52 7.05 -15.09
C SER A 173 2.42 7.46 -13.61
N GLY A 174 1.84 8.63 -13.33
CA GLY A 174 1.63 9.09 -11.96
C GLY A 174 0.70 8.18 -11.16
N LEU A 175 -0.36 7.64 -11.77
CA LEU A 175 -1.25 6.68 -11.11
C LEU A 175 -0.55 5.37 -10.76
N LEU A 176 0.31 4.88 -11.65
CA LEU A 176 1.13 3.68 -11.39
C LEU A 176 2.15 3.92 -10.28
N GLU A 177 2.76 5.09 -10.23
CA GLU A 177 3.69 5.50 -9.17
C GLU A 177 2.97 5.55 -7.81
N GLU A 178 1.82 6.22 -7.73
CA GLU A 178 0.98 6.29 -6.53
C GLU A 178 0.57 4.88 -6.05
N TYR A 179 0.14 4.01 -6.97
CA TYR A 179 -0.22 2.62 -6.68
C TYR A 179 0.96 1.82 -6.14
N THR A 180 2.11 1.93 -6.79
CA THR A 180 3.32 1.20 -6.39
C THR A 180 3.77 1.59 -5.00
N HIS A 181 3.78 2.88 -4.68
CA HIS A 181 4.09 3.37 -3.33
C HIS A 181 3.10 2.89 -2.27
N ALA A 182 1.80 3.02 -2.56
CA ALA A 182 0.76 2.57 -1.63
C ALA A 182 0.84 1.06 -1.35
N ARG A 183 1.06 0.26 -2.39
CA ARG A 183 1.19 -1.19 -2.28
C ARG A 183 2.44 -1.60 -1.52
N THR A 184 3.59 -0.97 -1.79
CA THR A 184 4.84 -1.23 -1.04
C THR A 184 4.65 -0.97 0.44
N LYS A 185 4.07 0.18 0.78
CA LYS A 185 3.79 0.54 2.17
C LYS A 185 2.87 -0.48 2.84
N ALA A 186 1.81 -0.91 2.16
CA ALA A 186 0.86 -1.88 2.69
C ALA A 186 1.51 -3.26 2.93
N VAL A 187 2.31 -3.76 1.98
CA VAL A 187 3.02 -5.05 2.13
C VAL A 187 4.02 -5.00 3.29
N LEU A 188 4.80 -3.91 3.41
CA LEU A 188 5.73 -3.74 4.53
C LEU A 188 5.01 -3.66 5.88
N THR A 189 3.88 -2.97 5.92
CA THR A 189 3.06 -2.88 7.14
C THR A 189 2.50 -4.25 7.54
N ASP A 190 2.04 -5.05 6.57
CA ASP A 190 1.50 -6.40 6.84
C ASP A 190 2.57 -7.38 7.34
N SER A 191 3.77 -7.34 6.75
CA SER A 191 4.87 -8.23 7.17
C SER A 191 5.40 -7.92 8.57
N LEU A 192 5.18 -6.69 9.07
CA LEU A 192 5.59 -6.28 10.42
C LEU A 192 4.44 -6.27 11.43
N ALA A 193 3.20 -6.50 10.98
CA ALA A 193 2.03 -6.46 11.84
C ALA A 193 1.96 -7.69 12.77
N ILE A 194 1.68 -7.43 14.05
CA ILE A 194 1.43 -8.49 15.03
C ILE A 194 0.04 -9.05 14.78
N LYS A 195 -0.05 -10.29 14.30
CA LYS A 195 -1.31 -10.98 13.98
C LYS A 195 -1.90 -11.63 15.25
N THR A 196 -2.34 -10.83 16.20
CA THR A 196 -3.05 -11.31 17.41
C THR A 196 -4.41 -10.66 17.49
N ASP A 197 -5.47 -11.45 17.29
CA ASP A 197 -6.84 -10.95 17.28
C ASP A 197 -7.48 -10.94 18.66
N ARG A 198 -7.05 -11.84 19.56
CA ARG A 198 -7.66 -12.03 20.88
C ARG A 198 -6.60 -12.22 21.95
N VAL A 199 -6.91 -11.74 23.16
CA VAL A 199 -6.03 -11.80 24.34
C VAL A 199 -6.81 -12.32 25.55
N TRP A 200 -6.12 -12.99 26.48
CA TRP A 200 -6.69 -13.42 27.75
C TRP A 200 -6.58 -12.29 28.76
N LEU A 201 -7.71 -11.62 29.03
CA LEU A 201 -7.81 -10.62 30.08
C LEU A 201 -7.94 -11.32 31.43
N VAL A 202 -7.09 -10.96 32.38
CA VAL A 202 -7.15 -11.45 33.76
C VAL A 202 -8.11 -10.58 34.53
N THR A 203 -9.17 -11.21 35.05
CA THR A 203 -10.20 -10.57 35.92
C THR A 203 -10.27 -11.28 37.26
N ASP A 204 -10.93 -10.67 38.23
CA ASP A 204 -11.12 -11.27 39.56
C ASP A 204 -11.92 -12.59 39.50
N ASP A 205 -12.78 -12.77 38.50
CA ASP A 205 -13.59 -13.96 38.27
C ASP A 205 -12.92 -15.01 37.37
N GLY A 206 -11.68 -14.75 36.90
CA GLY A 206 -10.92 -15.62 36.00
C GLY A 206 -10.50 -14.99 34.68
N ASP A 207 -9.81 -15.76 33.85
CA ASP A 207 -9.32 -15.28 32.58
C ASP A 207 -10.43 -15.29 31.51
N VAL A 208 -10.66 -14.16 30.84
CA VAL A 208 -11.68 -13.99 29.80
C VAL A 208 -11.00 -13.67 28.45
N LEU A 209 -11.38 -14.39 27.39
CA LEU A 209 -10.86 -14.15 26.06
C LEU A 209 -11.60 -12.99 25.38
N ILE A 210 -10.91 -11.86 25.22
CA ILE A 210 -11.46 -10.66 24.60
C ILE A 210 -10.73 -10.32 23.28
N PRO A 211 -11.37 -9.57 22.34
CA PRO A 211 -10.68 -8.95 21.22
C PRO A 211 -9.62 -7.97 21.73
N ILE A 212 -8.46 -7.91 21.04
CA ILE A 212 -7.38 -6.98 21.40
C ILE A 212 -7.82 -5.51 21.35
N GLU A 213 -8.83 -5.21 20.52
CA GLU A 213 -9.40 -3.86 20.36
C GLU A 213 -10.17 -3.37 21.60
N ASP A 214 -10.67 -4.27 22.41
CA ASP A 214 -11.40 -3.96 23.64
C ASP A 214 -10.45 -3.76 24.85
N LEU A 215 -9.14 -4.03 24.67
CA LEU A 215 -8.10 -3.90 25.69
C LEU A 215 -7.80 -2.43 26.01
N ARG A 216 -7.54 -2.14 27.27
CA ARG A 216 -7.22 -0.79 27.76
C ARG A 216 -5.86 -0.73 28.46
N VAL A 217 -5.29 0.45 28.50
CA VAL A 217 -4.08 0.69 29.30
C VAL A 217 -4.40 0.48 30.77
N GLY A 218 -3.58 -0.31 31.44
CA GLY A 218 -3.77 -0.73 32.83
C GLY A 218 -4.39 -2.12 32.99
N ASP A 219 -4.99 -2.68 31.94
CA ASP A 219 -5.51 -4.06 31.98
C ASP A 219 -4.37 -5.07 32.15
N LYS A 220 -4.70 -6.23 32.71
CA LYS A 220 -3.75 -7.34 32.88
C LYS A 220 -4.11 -8.45 31.90
N ILE A 221 -3.15 -8.87 31.08
CA ILE A 221 -3.34 -9.97 30.14
C ILE A 221 -2.41 -11.13 30.48
N ARG A 222 -2.88 -12.36 30.30
CA ARG A 222 -2.07 -13.58 30.43
C ARG A 222 -1.54 -13.99 29.06
N VAL A 223 -0.24 -14.21 28.99
CA VAL A 223 0.44 -14.73 27.79
C VAL A 223 1.18 -16.02 28.17
N GLN A 224 0.97 -17.06 27.39
CA GLN A 224 1.48 -18.41 27.65
C GLN A 224 2.54 -18.81 26.62
N THR A 225 3.24 -19.89 26.91
CA THR A 225 4.23 -20.53 26.01
C THR A 225 3.74 -20.62 24.56
N GLY A 226 4.60 -20.27 23.61
CA GLY A 226 4.35 -20.30 22.16
C GLY A 226 3.47 -19.16 21.66
N LYS A 227 3.09 -18.20 22.51
CA LYS A 227 2.30 -17.04 22.12
C LYS A 227 3.13 -15.79 21.99
N VAL A 228 2.73 -14.94 21.02
CA VAL A 228 3.30 -13.61 20.82
C VAL A 228 2.72 -12.66 21.87
N ILE A 229 3.56 -11.84 22.48
CA ILE A 229 3.13 -10.75 23.37
C ILE A 229 2.55 -9.65 22.50
N PRO A 230 1.26 -9.29 22.66
CA PRO A 230 0.58 -8.40 21.71
C PRO A 230 0.71 -6.90 22.03
N VAL A 231 1.24 -6.55 23.21
CA VAL A 231 1.28 -5.19 23.75
C VAL A 231 2.62 -4.89 24.41
N ASP A 232 2.98 -3.60 24.53
CA ASP A 232 4.08 -3.22 25.41
C ASP A 232 3.55 -3.09 26.86
N GLY A 233 4.28 -3.68 27.80
CA GLY A 233 3.84 -3.71 29.21
C GLY A 233 4.93 -4.06 30.18
N VAL A 234 4.52 -4.33 31.39
CA VAL A 234 5.38 -4.79 32.52
C VAL A 234 4.80 -6.08 33.08
N VAL A 235 5.66 -7.02 33.35
CA VAL A 235 5.25 -8.28 34.01
C VAL A 235 4.71 -7.97 35.42
N ALA A 236 3.47 -8.32 35.65
CA ALA A 236 2.79 -8.16 36.93
C ALA A 236 2.83 -9.43 37.80
N ASP A 237 2.97 -10.58 37.17
CA ASP A 237 3.04 -11.88 37.86
C ASP A 237 3.59 -12.94 36.90
N GLY A 238 4.24 -13.95 37.46
CA GLY A 238 4.78 -15.09 36.71
C GLY A 238 6.21 -14.88 36.22
N GLU A 239 6.71 -15.92 35.56
CA GLU A 239 8.05 -15.97 35.00
C GLU A 239 8.01 -16.66 33.63
N ALA A 240 8.71 -16.12 32.67
CA ALA A 240 8.82 -16.71 31.33
C ALA A 240 10.14 -16.35 30.65
N THR A 241 10.60 -17.25 29.80
CA THR A 241 11.69 -17.03 28.87
C THR A 241 11.12 -16.45 27.58
N VAL A 242 11.54 -15.26 27.21
CA VAL A 242 11.00 -14.50 26.08
C VAL A 242 12.06 -14.33 25.01
N ASN A 243 11.75 -14.73 23.80
CA ASN A 243 12.58 -14.48 22.63
C ASN A 243 12.31 -13.07 22.12
N GLU A 244 13.32 -12.22 22.23
CA GLU A 244 13.29 -10.82 21.79
C GLU A 244 14.07 -10.60 20.47
N SER A 245 14.47 -11.66 19.78
CA SER A 245 15.31 -11.60 18.58
C SER A 245 14.70 -10.73 17.45
N SER A 246 13.38 -10.71 17.35
CA SER A 246 12.64 -9.84 16.41
C SER A 246 12.87 -8.34 16.64
N MET A 247 13.27 -7.94 17.86
CA MET A 247 13.50 -6.55 18.23
C MET A 247 14.97 -6.20 18.46
N THR A 248 15.68 -7.08 19.14
CA THR A 248 17.08 -6.86 19.53
C THR A 248 18.06 -7.48 18.56
N GLY A 249 17.65 -8.49 17.80
CA GLY A 249 18.50 -9.34 16.97
C GLY A 249 19.24 -10.43 17.77
N GLU A 250 19.14 -10.41 19.10
CA GLU A 250 19.80 -11.40 19.96
C GLU A 250 19.00 -12.71 19.99
N PRO A 251 19.59 -13.85 19.62
CA PRO A 251 18.88 -15.13 19.54
C PRO A 251 18.65 -15.78 20.91
N LEU A 252 19.35 -15.33 21.96
CA LEU A 252 19.19 -15.90 23.29
C LEU A 252 17.93 -15.36 23.97
N PRO A 253 17.03 -16.26 24.40
CA PRO A 253 15.84 -15.86 25.14
C PRO A 253 16.19 -15.19 26.47
N VAL A 254 15.46 -14.17 26.82
CA VAL A 254 15.66 -13.39 28.04
C VAL A 254 14.64 -13.78 29.09
N LEU A 255 15.10 -14.07 30.30
CA LEU A 255 14.21 -14.36 31.42
C LEU A 255 13.51 -13.08 31.88
N LYS A 256 12.18 -13.10 31.88
CA LYS A 256 11.31 -12.01 32.32
C LYS A 256 10.60 -12.42 33.60
N ARG A 257 10.69 -11.57 34.60
CA ARG A 257 10.09 -11.71 35.91
C ARG A 257 9.29 -10.46 36.26
N GLU A 258 8.56 -10.52 37.36
CA GLU A 258 7.80 -9.39 37.87
C GLU A 258 8.61 -8.08 37.88
N GLY A 259 7.99 -6.99 37.41
CA GLY A 259 8.60 -5.67 37.29
C GLY A 259 9.43 -5.43 36.01
N ILE A 260 9.74 -6.46 35.22
CA ILE A 260 10.51 -6.32 33.97
C ILE A 260 9.58 -5.96 32.82
N SER A 261 10.06 -5.06 31.94
CA SER A 261 9.32 -4.68 30.72
C SER A 261 9.36 -5.77 29.66
N VAL A 262 8.25 -5.95 28.99
CA VAL A 262 8.07 -6.80 27.82
C VAL A 262 7.51 -6.00 26.65
N TYR A 263 7.81 -6.46 25.44
CA TYR A 263 7.53 -5.72 24.24
C TYR A 263 6.64 -6.53 23.29
N ALA A 264 5.76 -5.81 22.61
CA ALA A 264 4.92 -6.38 21.58
C ALA A 264 5.75 -7.00 20.44
N GLY A 265 5.31 -8.16 19.92
CA GLY A 265 6.01 -8.89 18.86
C GLY A 265 7.10 -9.85 19.32
N THR A 266 7.37 -9.94 20.63
CA THR A 266 8.24 -10.94 21.22
C THR A 266 7.47 -12.22 21.54
N VAL A 267 8.12 -13.37 21.59
CA VAL A 267 7.48 -14.68 21.74
C VAL A 267 7.89 -15.32 23.07
N ILE A 268 6.93 -15.86 23.80
CA ILE A 268 7.21 -16.66 25.00
C ILE A 268 7.65 -18.06 24.54
N GLU A 269 8.89 -18.43 24.82
CA GLU A 269 9.40 -19.78 24.54
C GLU A 269 8.99 -20.78 25.63
N GLU A 270 9.12 -20.37 26.89
CA GLU A 270 8.78 -21.23 28.03
C GLU A 270 8.22 -20.37 29.18
N GLY A 271 7.21 -20.91 29.88
CA GLY A 271 6.59 -20.27 31.03
C GLY A 271 5.28 -19.54 30.69
N SER A 272 4.83 -18.73 31.63
CA SER A 272 3.60 -17.92 31.50
C SER A 272 3.73 -16.68 32.36
N ILE A 273 3.35 -15.53 31.80
CA ILE A 273 3.39 -14.24 32.49
C ILE A 273 2.04 -13.53 32.40
N VAL A 274 1.76 -12.74 33.43
CA VAL A 274 0.70 -11.74 33.40
C VAL A 274 1.35 -10.38 33.14
N VAL A 275 0.89 -9.70 32.11
CA VAL A 275 1.44 -8.42 31.66
C VAL A 275 0.44 -7.32 31.92
N THR A 276 0.84 -6.28 32.66
CA THR A 276 0.07 -5.02 32.75
C THR A 276 0.34 -4.19 31.53
N VAL A 277 -0.72 -3.87 30.80
CA VAL A 277 -0.67 -3.10 29.54
C VAL A 277 -0.23 -1.66 29.81
N ARG A 278 0.86 -1.22 29.20
CA ARG A 278 1.31 0.18 29.21
C ARG A 278 1.04 0.91 27.91
N GLN A 279 1.16 0.22 26.78
CA GLN A 279 0.85 0.78 25.46
C GLN A 279 0.09 -0.25 24.63
N LEU A 280 -0.95 0.21 23.97
CA LEU A 280 -1.79 -0.60 23.09
C LEU A 280 -1.12 -0.83 21.73
N ALA A 281 -1.61 -1.80 20.97
CA ALA A 281 -1.08 -2.22 19.68
C ALA A 281 -0.82 -1.07 18.69
N SER A 282 -1.65 -0.02 18.70
CA SER A 282 -1.50 1.18 17.85
C SER A 282 -0.31 2.10 18.24
N ASN A 283 0.20 1.99 19.48
CA ASN A 283 1.23 2.87 20.02
C ASN A 283 2.49 2.14 20.50
N THR A 284 2.63 0.87 20.18
CA THR A 284 3.78 0.05 20.53
C THR A 284 5.08 0.51 19.84
N LYS A 285 6.22 0.06 20.31
CA LYS A 285 7.52 0.32 19.65
C LYS A 285 7.51 -0.13 18.19
N ILE A 286 6.90 -1.28 17.91
CA ILE A 286 6.78 -1.80 16.53
C ILE A 286 5.92 -0.87 15.67
N SER A 287 4.78 -0.40 16.18
CA SER A 287 3.92 0.54 15.44
C SER A 287 4.65 1.85 15.10
N LYS A 288 5.47 2.36 16.02
CA LYS A 288 6.31 3.54 15.76
C LYS A 288 7.39 3.27 14.72
N ILE A 289 7.98 2.08 14.71
CA ILE A 289 8.93 1.67 13.67
C ILE A 289 8.22 1.61 12.31
N ILE A 290 7.02 1.03 12.23
CA ILE A 290 6.19 0.97 11.01
C ILE A 290 5.84 2.38 10.53
N GLU A 291 5.47 3.29 11.44
CA GLU A 291 5.18 4.68 11.13
C GLU A 291 6.42 5.42 10.60
N LEU A 292 7.58 5.26 11.25
CA LEU A 292 8.85 5.80 10.77
C LEU A 292 9.21 5.26 9.38
N ILE A 293 9.03 3.97 9.15
CA ILE A 293 9.23 3.36 7.83
C ILE A 293 8.24 3.94 6.81
N GLY A 294 6.98 4.13 7.21
CA GLY A 294 5.93 4.64 6.31
C GLY A 294 6.07 6.11 5.94
N ASN A 295 6.69 6.92 6.79
CA ASN A 295 6.84 8.36 6.62
C ASN A 295 8.23 8.78 6.10
N SER A 296 9.20 7.87 6.07
CA SER A 296 10.56 8.19 5.68
C SER A 296 10.74 8.14 4.17
N GLU A 297 10.83 9.30 3.53
CA GLU A 297 11.38 9.43 2.17
C GLU A 297 12.83 8.90 2.09
N GLU A 298 13.52 8.77 3.23
CA GLU A 298 14.89 8.28 3.33
C GLU A 298 15.05 6.79 3.01
N LEU A 299 13.94 6.02 3.00
CA LEU A 299 13.94 4.59 2.67
C LEU A 299 13.83 4.31 1.16
N LYS A 300 13.81 5.34 0.33
CA LYS A 300 13.97 5.15 -1.12
C LYS A 300 15.29 4.41 -1.36
N ALA A 301 15.25 3.36 -2.17
CA ALA A 301 16.47 2.67 -2.58
C ALA A 301 17.45 3.67 -3.17
N GLY A 302 18.74 3.58 -2.83
CA GLY A 302 19.77 4.41 -3.45
C GLY A 302 19.79 4.26 -4.97
N VAL A 303 19.44 3.06 -5.47
CA VAL A 303 19.19 2.78 -6.89
C VAL A 303 18.06 3.63 -7.44
N GLN A 304 16.95 3.80 -6.73
CA GLN A 304 15.85 4.65 -7.18
C GLN A 304 16.27 6.11 -7.24
N SER A 305 16.97 6.61 -6.22
CA SER A 305 17.48 7.97 -6.21
C SER A 305 18.55 8.19 -7.31
N ARG A 306 19.40 7.19 -7.56
CA ARG A 306 20.38 7.24 -8.67
C ARG A 306 19.70 7.20 -10.04
N ALA A 307 18.66 6.38 -10.18
CA ALA A 307 17.89 6.27 -11.42
C ALA A 307 17.12 7.57 -11.72
N GLU A 308 16.51 8.19 -10.70
CA GLU A 308 15.89 9.51 -10.82
C GLU A 308 16.93 10.59 -11.17
N ALA A 309 18.10 10.58 -10.53
CA ALA A 309 19.19 11.51 -10.84
C ALA A 309 19.76 11.29 -12.24
N LEU A 310 19.81 10.05 -12.73
CA LEU A 310 20.20 9.75 -14.11
C LEU A 310 19.18 10.29 -15.12
N ALA A 311 17.88 10.10 -14.84
CA ALA A 311 16.83 10.65 -15.68
C ALA A 311 16.93 12.18 -15.74
N ASP A 312 17.16 12.86 -14.62
CA ASP A 312 17.35 14.30 -14.57
C ASP A 312 18.62 14.76 -15.32
N ARG A 313 19.72 13.98 -15.27
CA ARG A 313 20.95 14.28 -16.03
C ARG A 313 20.76 14.19 -17.54
N ILE A 314 19.82 13.41 -18.04
CA ILE A 314 19.53 13.29 -19.47
C ILE A 314 18.74 14.51 -19.99
N VAL A 315 18.00 15.20 -19.12
CA VAL A 315 17.16 16.34 -19.49
C VAL A 315 17.92 17.44 -20.26
N PRO A 316 19.10 17.92 -19.82
CA PRO A 316 19.87 18.91 -20.58
C PRO A 316 20.20 18.43 -21.99
N PHE A 317 20.56 17.15 -22.15
CA PHE A 317 20.89 16.58 -23.46
C PHE A 317 19.65 16.51 -24.37
N SER A 318 18.49 16.24 -23.83
CA SER A 318 17.22 16.30 -24.57
C SER A 318 16.93 17.69 -25.08
N PHE A 319 17.18 18.72 -24.27
CA PHE A 319 17.07 20.13 -24.74
C PHE A 319 18.09 20.49 -25.78
N ILE A 320 19.37 20.08 -25.61
CA ILE A 320 20.43 20.29 -26.63
C ILE A 320 20.02 19.60 -27.95
N GLY A 321 19.56 18.35 -27.87
CA GLY A 321 19.07 17.62 -29.04
C GLY A 321 17.87 18.31 -29.70
N PHE A 322 16.93 18.82 -28.90
CA PHE A 322 15.81 19.61 -29.41
C PHE A 322 16.27 20.82 -30.22
N PHE A 323 17.13 21.66 -29.64
CA PHE A 323 17.62 22.86 -30.32
C PHE A 323 18.50 22.52 -31.54
N ALA A 324 19.37 21.52 -31.44
CA ALA A 324 20.17 21.05 -32.58
C ALA A 324 19.26 20.58 -33.73
N THR A 325 18.27 19.70 -33.43
CA THR A 325 17.34 19.23 -34.46
C THR A 325 16.53 20.36 -35.04
N LEU A 326 16.12 21.34 -34.25
CA LEU A 326 15.39 22.50 -34.74
C LEU A 326 16.22 23.34 -35.70
N ILE A 327 17.50 23.57 -35.36
CA ILE A 327 18.44 24.36 -36.20
C ILE A 327 18.72 23.64 -37.54
N PHE A 328 19.06 22.34 -37.46
CA PHE A 328 19.48 21.58 -38.67
C PHE A 328 18.28 21.24 -39.58
N THR A 329 17.14 20.84 -38.99
CA THR A 329 15.99 20.38 -39.80
C THR A 329 14.95 21.47 -40.07
N LYS A 330 15.00 22.58 -39.33
CA LYS A 330 13.98 23.65 -39.32
C LYS A 330 12.55 23.11 -39.12
N ASN A 331 12.44 21.87 -38.61
CA ASN A 331 11.18 21.19 -38.44
C ASN A 331 10.90 21.01 -36.92
N ILE A 332 10.04 21.89 -36.42
CA ILE A 332 9.67 21.91 -34.99
C ILE A 332 8.99 20.59 -34.52
N THR A 333 8.31 19.87 -35.41
CA THR A 333 7.68 18.60 -35.09
C THR A 333 8.71 17.51 -34.79
N ARG A 334 9.79 17.45 -35.60
CA ARG A 334 10.91 16.53 -35.36
C ARG A 334 11.69 16.92 -34.10
N ALA A 335 11.89 18.21 -33.88
CA ALA A 335 12.58 18.67 -32.67
C ALA A 335 11.79 18.32 -31.40
N VAL A 336 10.47 18.54 -31.39
CA VAL A 336 9.58 18.23 -30.23
C VAL A 336 9.55 16.73 -29.94
N SER A 337 9.73 15.84 -30.92
CA SER A 337 9.75 14.40 -30.64
C SER A 337 10.90 13.98 -29.72
N LEU A 338 12.01 14.74 -29.67
CA LEU A 338 13.10 14.50 -28.73
C LEU A 338 12.75 14.91 -27.29
N LEU A 339 11.88 15.90 -27.10
CA LEU A 339 11.37 16.26 -25.77
C LEU A 339 10.32 15.25 -25.25
N MET A 340 9.72 14.47 -26.15
CA MET A 340 8.67 13.51 -25.81
C MET A 340 9.23 12.12 -25.44
N VAL A 341 10.55 11.95 -25.45
CA VAL A 341 11.18 10.69 -25.05
C VAL A 341 11.08 10.58 -23.53
N ASP A 342 10.21 9.71 -23.07
CA ASP A 342 9.91 9.55 -21.65
C ASP A 342 10.81 8.47 -21.03
N TYR A 343 12.02 8.87 -20.66
CA TYR A 343 12.93 8.04 -19.87
C TYR A 343 12.44 7.88 -18.42
N SER A 344 11.65 8.83 -17.93
CA SER A 344 11.27 8.88 -16.53
C SER A 344 10.22 7.83 -16.17
N CYS A 345 9.26 7.56 -17.05
CA CYS A 345 8.24 6.52 -16.81
C CYS A 345 8.89 5.14 -16.65
N ALA A 346 9.81 4.77 -17.52
CA ALA A 346 10.47 3.48 -17.45
C ALA A 346 11.26 3.32 -16.14
N ILE A 347 12.05 4.32 -15.77
CA ILE A 347 12.91 4.29 -14.57
C ILE A 347 12.08 4.38 -13.28
N LYS A 348 11.11 5.29 -13.22
CA LYS A 348 10.26 5.48 -12.05
C LYS A 348 9.37 4.29 -11.75
N LEU A 349 9.01 3.49 -12.75
CA LEU A 349 8.18 2.30 -12.59
C LEU A 349 8.99 1.04 -12.34
N SER A 350 10.08 0.82 -13.08
CA SER A 350 10.84 -0.43 -12.99
C SER A 350 11.50 -0.61 -11.63
N THR A 351 12.09 0.44 -11.08
CA THR A 351 12.84 0.35 -9.81
C THR A 351 11.96 0.02 -8.61
N PRO A 352 10.84 0.73 -8.34
CA PRO A 352 9.94 0.36 -7.25
C PRO A 352 9.36 -1.04 -7.40
N ILE A 353 8.99 -1.45 -8.60
CA ILE A 353 8.45 -2.80 -8.87
C ILE A 353 9.49 -3.87 -8.55
N ALA A 354 10.74 -3.68 -8.98
CA ALA A 354 11.82 -4.61 -8.68
C ALA A 354 12.09 -4.72 -7.17
N VAL A 355 12.09 -3.59 -6.45
CA VAL A 355 12.27 -3.56 -4.99
C VAL A 355 11.13 -4.30 -4.29
N ILE A 356 9.87 -4.06 -4.68
CA ILE A 356 8.71 -4.75 -4.09
C ILE A 356 8.81 -6.26 -4.33
N SER A 357 9.15 -6.66 -5.56
CA SER A 357 9.28 -8.08 -5.91
C SER A 357 10.36 -8.75 -5.06
N ALA A 358 11.51 -8.11 -4.90
CA ALA A 358 12.61 -8.63 -4.10
C ALA A 358 12.30 -8.68 -2.60
N VAL A 359 11.63 -7.65 -2.06
CA VAL A 359 11.18 -7.65 -0.65
C VAL A 359 10.15 -8.75 -0.40
N LYS A 360 9.22 -8.96 -1.35
CA LYS A 360 8.25 -10.05 -1.26
C LYS A 360 8.93 -11.40 -1.29
N GLU A 361 9.85 -11.64 -2.23
CA GLU A 361 10.57 -12.90 -2.35
C GLU A 361 11.42 -13.19 -1.12
N ALA A 362 12.03 -12.16 -0.52
CA ALA A 362 12.73 -12.31 0.76
C ALA A 362 11.77 -12.71 1.88
N ALA A 363 10.60 -12.06 1.97
CA ALA A 363 9.58 -12.38 2.97
C ALA A 363 9.02 -13.80 2.80
N ASP A 364 8.86 -14.29 1.57
CA ASP A 364 8.45 -15.67 1.27
C ASP A 364 9.52 -16.71 1.72
N ASN A 365 10.76 -16.26 1.99
CA ASN A 365 11.87 -17.05 2.54
C ASN A 365 12.21 -16.67 4.01
N ASP A 366 11.23 -16.12 4.76
CA ASP A 366 11.38 -15.72 6.17
C ASP A 366 12.44 -14.63 6.42
N ILE A 367 12.85 -13.87 5.39
CA ILE A 367 13.81 -12.78 5.49
C ILE A 367 13.07 -11.44 5.43
N THR A 368 13.09 -10.68 6.54
CA THR A 368 12.47 -9.36 6.59
C THR A 368 13.44 -8.27 6.17
N ILE A 369 13.17 -7.62 5.02
CA ILE A 369 13.94 -6.50 4.51
C ILE A 369 13.16 -5.20 4.77
N LYS A 370 13.74 -4.28 5.55
CA LYS A 370 13.10 -3.01 6.00
C LYS A 370 13.02 -1.93 4.92
N GLY A 371 13.33 -2.24 3.66
CA GLY A 371 13.21 -1.31 2.53
C GLY A 371 14.32 -1.44 1.49
N GLY A 372 14.15 -0.77 0.35
CA GLY A 372 15.06 -0.90 -0.79
C GLY A 372 16.52 -0.50 -0.53
N LYS A 373 16.74 0.43 0.41
CA LYS A 373 18.10 0.82 0.83
C LYS A 373 18.87 -0.37 1.43
N TYR A 374 18.19 -1.17 2.23
CA TYR A 374 18.80 -2.35 2.88
C TYR A 374 19.00 -3.48 1.88
N LEU A 375 18.11 -3.64 0.89
CA LEU A 375 18.29 -4.59 -0.21
C LEU A 375 19.57 -4.28 -1.01
N GLU A 376 19.79 -2.99 -1.31
CA GLU A 376 21.00 -2.54 -2.01
C GLU A 376 22.25 -2.72 -1.15
N ALA A 377 22.19 -2.39 0.14
CA ALA A 377 23.29 -2.61 1.08
C ALA A 377 23.65 -4.10 1.19
N PHE A 378 22.64 -4.97 1.24
CA PHE A 378 22.83 -6.41 1.29
C PHE A 378 23.48 -6.94 0.00
N ALA A 379 23.04 -6.46 -1.17
CA ALA A 379 23.61 -6.84 -2.46
C ALA A 379 25.06 -6.38 -2.65
N ASN A 380 25.50 -5.33 -1.95
CA ASN A 380 26.86 -4.79 -2.01
C ASN A 380 27.72 -5.24 -0.80
N ALA A 381 27.19 -6.09 0.08
CA ALA A 381 27.95 -6.59 1.21
C ALA A 381 29.03 -7.59 0.74
N ASP A 382 30.26 -7.33 1.12
CA ASP A 382 31.42 -8.20 0.89
C ASP A 382 31.82 -8.98 2.14
N THR A 383 31.27 -8.58 3.28
CA THR A 383 31.59 -9.17 4.59
C THR A 383 30.29 -9.39 5.37
N ILE A 384 30.11 -10.59 5.88
CA ILE A 384 28.99 -10.95 6.78
C ILE A 384 29.54 -11.31 8.14
N VAL A 385 29.07 -10.61 9.16
CA VAL A 385 29.43 -10.89 10.56
C VAL A 385 28.25 -11.59 11.22
N PHE A 386 28.49 -12.82 11.65
CA PHE A 386 27.51 -13.56 12.44
C PHE A 386 27.80 -13.29 13.92
N ASP A 387 26.80 -12.83 14.65
CA ASP A 387 26.83 -12.77 16.10
C ASP A 387 26.40 -14.12 16.68
N LYS A 388 26.90 -14.47 17.89
CA LYS A 388 26.66 -15.77 18.53
C LYS A 388 25.26 -15.82 19.12
#